data_67146e8dd811a99246cb2aa6d9868ba7
#
_entry.id   67146e8dd811a99246cb2aa6d9868ba7
#
_cell.length_a   1.000
_cell.length_b   1.000
_cell.length_c   1.000
_cell.angle_alpha   90.00
_cell.angle_beta   90.00
_cell.angle_gamma   90.00
#
_symmetry.space_group_name_H-M   'P 1'
#
loop_
_entity.id
_entity.type
_entity.pdbx_description
1 polymer ?
#
loop_
_entity_poly.entity_id
_entity_poly.type
_entity_poly.pdbx_seq_one_letter_code
_entity_poly.pdbx_strand_id
1 'polypeptide(L)'
;MAFLKTLQTIISGQDLTELEMIDSMTQIMEGKVSDTQLAAFLTALQTKKETVPEIVGAARVMRGKAEKVKVNASHIVDTCGTGGDGSDTFNISTAVAFIVAGAGVTVAKHGNRAVSSKSGSADVLKCLGVNIDASLPTVERCIEEVGIGFLFAPLMHKAMKHAGTVRKELGFRTIFNILGPLTNPANAHAQVLGVFDSR
;
A
#
# COMPACT_ATOMS: atom_id res chain seq x y z
N MET A 1 25.11 8.14 7.77
CA MET A 1 26.08 7.02 7.55
C MET A 1 25.42 5.66 7.53
N ALA A 2 24.40 5.38 8.35
CA ALA A 2 23.71 4.08 8.36
C ALA A 2 23.06 3.70 7.01
N PHE A 3 22.30 4.61 6.38
CA PHE A 3 21.61 4.33 5.11
C PHE A 3 22.56 3.98 3.97
N LEU A 4 23.71 4.63 3.86
CA LEU A 4 24.72 4.32 2.82
C LEU A 4 25.29 2.91 2.99
N LYS A 5 25.48 2.44 4.22
CA LYS A 5 25.92 1.07 4.48
C LYS A 5 24.86 0.07 4.01
N THR A 6 23.60 0.30 4.36
CA THR A 6 22.48 -0.53 3.89
C THR A 6 22.38 -0.55 2.37
N LEU A 7 22.55 0.60 1.72
CA LEU A 7 22.56 0.70 0.26
C LEU A 7 23.71 -0.13 -0.34
N GLN A 8 24.91 -0.09 0.22
CA GLN A 8 26.04 -0.92 -0.22
C GLN A 8 25.75 -2.42 -0.07
N THR A 9 25.11 -2.83 1.02
CA THR A 9 24.69 -4.22 1.24
C THR A 9 23.81 -4.72 0.11
N ILE A 10 22.74 -4.00 -0.24
CA ILE A 10 21.84 -4.44 -1.32
C ILE A 10 22.46 -4.34 -2.71
N ILE A 11 23.31 -3.35 -2.98
CA ILE A 11 24.06 -3.25 -4.25
C ILE A 11 25.00 -4.46 -4.44
N SER A 12 25.56 -5.00 -3.35
CA SER A 12 26.35 -6.23 -3.41
C SER A 12 25.53 -7.53 -3.54
N GLY A 13 24.19 -7.42 -3.66
CA GLY A 13 23.29 -8.55 -3.79
C GLY A 13 22.94 -9.24 -2.47
N GLN A 14 23.33 -8.67 -1.34
CA GLN A 14 23.04 -9.23 -0.01
C GLN A 14 21.68 -8.79 0.50
N ASP A 15 21.03 -9.67 1.26
CA ASP A 15 19.74 -9.40 1.88
C ASP A 15 19.88 -8.54 3.13
N LEU A 16 18.85 -7.72 3.38
CA LEU A 16 18.73 -7.01 4.64
C LEU A 16 17.98 -7.86 5.66
N THR A 17 18.38 -7.74 6.89
CA THR A 17 17.56 -8.21 8.00
C THR A 17 16.30 -7.34 8.13
N GLU A 18 15.28 -7.85 8.81
CA GLU A 18 14.09 -7.09 9.12
C GLU A 18 14.40 -5.77 9.84
N LEU A 19 15.35 -5.77 10.77
CA LEU A 19 15.74 -4.56 11.53
C LEU A 19 16.44 -3.52 10.66
N GLU A 20 17.31 -3.92 9.75
CA GLU A 20 17.95 -3.01 8.80
C GLU A 20 16.94 -2.41 7.83
N MET A 21 15.94 -3.19 7.41
CA MET A 21 14.84 -2.68 6.59
C MET A 21 13.96 -1.70 7.36
N ILE A 22 13.64 -1.98 8.63
CA ILE A 22 12.88 -1.06 9.52
C ILE A 22 13.62 0.27 9.64
N ASP A 23 14.93 0.25 9.90
CA ASP A 23 15.73 1.48 9.99
C ASP A 23 15.72 2.27 8.67
N SER A 24 15.96 1.59 7.55
CA SER A 24 15.98 2.20 6.23
C SER A 24 14.63 2.81 5.85
N MET A 25 13.55 2.06 6.02
CA MET A 25 12.20 2.54 5.73
C MET A 25 11.79 3.69 6.65
N THR A 26 12.21 3.67 7.91
CA THR A 26 11.98 4.78 8.84
C THR A 26 12.62 6.06 8.34
N GLN A 27 13.89 6.00 7.92
CA GLN A 27 14.59 7.15 7.37
C GLN A 27 13.93 7.67 6.08
N ILE A 28 13.48 6.78 5.19
CA ILE A 28 12.76 7.13 3.96
C ILE A 28 11.45 7.84 4.30
N MET A 29 10.64 7.25 5.18
CA MET A 29 9.33 7.80 5.56
C MET A 29 9.43 9.10 6.37
N GLU A 30 10.58 9.42 6.93
CA GLU A 30 10.87 10.68 7.60
C GLU A 30 11.52 11.74 6.68
N GLY A 31 11.73 11.41 5.41
CA GLY A 31 12.35 12.31 4.44
C GLY A 31 13.83 12.59 4.71
N LYS A 32 14.52 11.67 5.40
CA LYS A 32 15.96 11.79 5.75
C LYS A 32 16.88 11.25 4.66
N VAL A 33 16.31 10.69 3.60
CA VAL A 33 17.02 10.09 2.47
C VAL A 33 16.84 10.97 1.25
N SER A 34 17.92 11.26 0.53
CA SER A 34 17.82 12.04 -0.71
C SER A 34 17.16 11.24 -1.82
N ASP A 35 16.54 11.92 -2.79
CA ASP A 35 15.89 11.29 -3.94
C ASP A 35 16.83 10.35 -4.70
N THR A 36 18.10 10.75 -4.87
CA THR A 36 19.14 9.94 -5.52
C THR A 36 19.40 8.64 -4.74
N GLN A 37 19.51 8.72 -3.42
CA GLN A 37 19.72 7.55 -2.57
C GLN A 37 18.49 6.65 -2.57
N LEU A 38 17.30 7.21 -2.52
CA LEU A 38 16.05 6.47 -2.59
C LEU A 38 15.89 5.76 -3.94
N ALA A 39 16.19 6.42 -5.04
CA ALA A 39 16.16 5.80 -6.37
C ALA A 39 17.12 4.62 -6.47
N ALA A 40 18.36 4.79 -5.99
CA ALA A 40 19.34 3.72 -5.95
C ALA A 40 18.88 2.55 -5.07
N PHE A 41 18.32 2.83 -3.88
CA PHE A 41 17.81 1.82 -2.96
C PHE A 41 16.66 1.00 -3.58
N LEU A 42 15.66 1.67 -4.16
CA LEU A 42 14.51 1.00 -4.77
C LEU A 42 14.92 0.17 -6.00
N THR A 43 15.87 0.67 -6.80
CA THR A 43 16.38 -0.03 -7.97
C THR A 43 17.19 -1.27 -7.57
N ALA A 44 18.10 -1.13 -6.63
CA ALA A 44 18.92 -2.25 -6.15
C ALA A 44 18.06 -3.34 -5.49
N LEU A 45 17.07 -2.95 -4.68
CA LEU A 45 16.15 -3.86 -4.03
C LEU A 45 15.31 -4.64 -5.07
N GLN A 46 14.76 -3.94 -6.08
CA GLN A 46 14.02 -4.57 -7.18
C GLN A 46 14.89 -5.50 -8.03
N THR A 47 16.16 -5.16 -8.25
CA THR A 47 17.10 -5.98 -9.02
C THR A 47 17.47 -7.25 -8.26
N LYS A 48 17.76 -7.13 -6.98
CA LYS A 48 18.07 -8.25 -6.09
C LYS A 48 16.87 -9.17 -5.87
N LYS A 49 15.69 -8.63 -5.86
CA LYS A 49 14.41 -9.14 -5.40
C LYS A 49 14.28 -9.08 -3.87
N GLU A 50 13.10 -8.64 -3.44
CA GLU A 50 12.79 -8.48 -2.04
C GLU A 50 12.61 -9.84 -1.35
N THR A 51 13.13 -9.95 -0.14
CA THR A 51 12.94 -11.12 0.73
C THR A 51 11.79 -10.90 1.70
N VAL A 52 11.29 -11.98 2.30
CA VAL A 52 10.21 -11.90 3.29
C VAL A 52 10.57 -11.01 4.49
N PRO A 53 11.78 -11.11 5.11
CA PRO A 53 12.18 -10.20 6.19
C PRO A 53 12.17 -8.72 5.76
N GLU A 54 12.60 -8.41 4.54
CA GLU A 54 12.60 -7.05 4.00
C GLU A 54 11.17 -6.52 3.82
N ILE A 55 10.28 -7.34 3.27
CA ILE A 55 8.86 -6.97 3.10
C ILE A 55 8.19 -6.76 4.47
N VAL A 56 8.44 -7.63 5.43
CA VAL A 56 7.89 -7.54 6.79
C VAL A 56 8.37 -6.26 7.48
N GLY A 57 9.67 -5.97 7.45
CA GLY A 57 10.24 -4.76 8.04
C GLY A 57 9.64 -3.49 7.45
N ALA A 58 9.54 -3.44 6.12
CA ALA A 58 8.96 -2.31 5.40
C ALA A 58 7.46 -2.12 5.73
N ALA A 59 6.69 -3.21 5.75
CA ALA A 59 5.27 -3.18 6.08
C ALA A 59 5.02 -2.70 7.52
N ARG A 60 5.83 -3.12 8.49
CA ARG A 60 5.75 -2.66 9.88
C ARG A 60 5.90 -1.14 10.00
N VAL A 61 6.88 -0.57 9.32
CA VAL A 61 7.10 0.89 9.34
C VAL A 61 5.92 1.62 8.70
N MET A 62 5.45 1.17 7.55
CA MET A 62 4.31 1.79 6.88
C MET A 62 3.03 1.71 7.72
N ARG A 63 2.74 0.56 8.33
CA ARG A 63 1.61 0.41 9.27
C ARG A 63 1.73 1.32 10.48
N GLY A 64 2.94 1.46 11.02
CA GLY A 64 3.22 2.34 12.16
C GLY A 64 2.99 3.81 11.87
N LYS A 65 3.25 4.25 10.62
CA LYS A 65 3.12 5.65 10.18
C LYS A 65 1.81 5.96 9.46
N ALA A 66 0.96 4.96 9.24
CA ALA A 66 -0.37 5.17 8.66
C ALA A 66 -1.31 5.88 9.63
N GLU A 67 -2.23 6.69 9.09
CA GLU A 67 -3.38 7.17 9.85
C GLU A 67 -4.18 5.98 10.37
N LYS A 68 -4.62 6.04 11.63
CA LYS A 68 -5.38 4.93 12.23
C LYS A 68 -6.87 5.13 11.99
N VAL A 69 -7.47 4.19 11.28
CA VAL A 69 -8.92 4.13 11.08
C VAL A 69 -9.54 3.35 12.23
N LYS A 70 -10.42 4.00 12.99
CA LYS A 70 -11.08 3.40 14.14
C LYS A 70 -12.51 3.01 13.75
N VAL A 71 -12.77 1.72 13.73
CA VAL A 71 -14.07 1.14 13.40
C VAL A 71 -14.44 0.11 14.45
N ASN A 72 -15.62 0.25 15.01
CA ASN A 72 -16.15 -0.71 15.97
C ASN A 72 -16.93 -1.81 15.23
N ALA A 73 -16.21 -2.77 14.65
CA ALA A 73 -16.79 -3.92 13.98
C ALA A 73 -16.04 -5.20 14.38
N SER A 74 -16.78 -6.28 14.62
CA SER A 74 -16.22 -7.57 15.05
C SER A 74 -15.32 -8.21 13.97
N HIS A 75 -15.67 -8.01 12.70
CA HIS A 75 -14.95 -8.55 11.56
C HIS A 75 -14.90 -7.50 10.44
N ILE A 76 -13.71 -7.13 10.04
CA ILE A 76 -13.45 -6.20 8.94
C ILE A 76 -12.68 -6.94 7.85
N VAL A 77 -13.17 -6.85 6.63
CA VAL A 77 -12.53 -7.46 5.45
C VAL A 77 -11.96 -6.38 4.55
N ASP A 78 -10.76 -6.61 4.02
CA ASP A 78 -10.19 -5.86 2.90
C ASP A 78 -10.21 -6.71 1.63
N THR A 79 -10.48 -6.08 0.51
CA THR A 79 -10.38 -6.69 -0.82
C THR A 79 -9.42 -5.89 -1.67
N CYS A 80 -8.25 -6.42 -1.93
CA CYS A 80 -7.22 -5.72 -2.68
C CYS A 80 -6.41 -6.68 -3.54
N GLY A 81 -5.52 -6.14 -4.35
CA GLY A 81 -4.58 -6.91 -5.14
C GLY A 81 -3.26 -6.16 -5.28
N THR A 82 -2.21 -6.87 -5.62
CA THR A 82 -0.89 -6.27 -5.90
C THR A 82 -0.90 -5.39 -7.14
N GLY A 83 -1.93 -5.53 -8.00
CA GLY A 83 -2.05 -4.81 -9.25
C GLY A 83 -0.94 -5.17 -10.25
N GLY A 84 -0.97 -4.52 -11.41
CA GLY A 84 0.12 -4.59 -12.40
C GLY A 84 0.21 -5.91 -13.16
N ASP A 85 -0.89 -6.63 -13.29
CA ASP A 85 -1.00 -7.88 -14.05
C ASP A 85 -1.08 -7.69 -15.58
N GLY A 86 -1.30 -6.44 -16.03
CA GLY A 86 -1.45 -6.12 -17.45
C GLY A 86 -2.66 -6.74 -18.14
N SER A 87 -3.58 -7.34 -17.38
CA SER A 87 -4.71 -8.13 -17.93
C SER A 87 -5.87 -7.27 -18.46
N ASP A 88 -5.82 -5.96 -18.23
CA ASP A 88 -6.88 -5.00 -18.63
C ASP A 88 -8.30 -5.41 -18.19
N THR A 89 -8.42 -6.22 -17.13
CA THR A 89 -9.72 -6.62 -16.57
C THR A 89 -10.38 -5.45 -15.83
N PHE A 90 -11.69 -5.57 -15.58
CA PHE A 90 -12.39 -4.64 -14.70
C PHE A 90 -11.85 -4.73 -13.24
N ASN A 91 -12.17 -3.74 -12.42
CA ASN A 91 -11.69 -3.66 -11.02
C ASN A 91 -12.37 -4.70 -10.12
N ILE A 92 -11.97 -5.98 -10.26
CA ILE A 92 -12.55 -7.14 -9.57
C ILE A 92 -12.63 -6.89 -8.06
N SER A 93 -11.53 -6.49 -7.44
CA SER A 93 -11.50 -6.27 -5.99
C SER A 93 -12.44 -5.14 -5.53
N THR A 94 -12.74 -4.16 -6.40
CA THR A 94 -13.72 -3.10 -6.12
C THR A 94 -15.14 -3.64 -6.21
N ALA A 95 -15.46 -4.41 -7.24
CA ALA A 95 -16.78 -5.05 -7.38
C ALA A 95 -17.06 -6.02 -6.22
N VAL A 96 -16.08 -6.84 -5.88
CA VAL A 96 -16.16 -7.78 -4.74
C VAL A 96 -16.39 -7.05 -3.41
N ALA A 97 -15.80 -5.87 -3.20
CA ALA A 97 -16.04 -5.07 -2.00
C ALA A 97 -17.53 -4.76 -1.80
N PHE A 98 -18.23 -4.35 -2.85
CA PHE A 98 -19.66 -4.08 -2.79
C PHE A 98 -20.50 -5.35 -2.56
N ILE A 99 -20.13 -6.45 -3.21
CA ILE A 99 -20.84 -7.74 -3.04
C ILE A 99 -20.72 -8.24 -1.61
N VAL A 100 -19.51 -8.19 -1.04
CA VAL A 100 -19.23 -8.62 0.34
C VAL A 100 -19.95 -7.73 1.35
N ALA A 101 -19.95 -6.41 1.14
CA ALA A 101 -20.72 -5.49 1.99
C ALA A 101 -22.22 -5.72 1.87
N GLY A 102 -22.75 -5.95 0.65
CA GLY A 102 -24.15 -6.30 0.42
C GLY A 102 -24.58 -7.62 1.07
N ALA A 103 -23.62 -8.53 1.31
CA ALA A 103 -23.85 -9.75 2.08
C ALA A 103 -23.78 -9.56 3.61
N GLY A 104 -23.64 -8.31 4.09
CA GLY A 104 -23.63 -7.97 5.51
C GLY A 104 -22.27 -8.06 6.20
N VAL A 105 -21.18 -8.19 5.46
CA VAL A 105 -19.82 -8.19 6.01
C VAL A 105 -19.22 -6.80 5.93
N THR A 106 -18.67 -6.30 7.03
CA THR A 106 -18.03 -4.98 7.06
C THR A 106 -16.77 -4.93 6.21
N VAL A 107 -16.70 -3.98 5.28
CA VAL A 107 -15.57 -3.83 4.35
C VAL A 107 -14.85 -2.50 4.57
N ALA A 108 -13.55 -2.57 4.84
CA ALA A 108 -12.65 -1.41 4.82
C ALA A 108 -11.67 -1.57 3.64
N LYS A 109 -12.10 -1.12 2.47
CA LYS A 109 -11.32 -1.31 1.25
C LYS A 109 -10.17 -0.31 1.16
N HIS A 110 -8.92 -0.81 1.24
CA HIS A 110 -7.75 -0.01 0.95
C HIS A 110 -7.47 0.00 -0.56
N GLY A 111 -7.20 1.17 -1.12
CA GLY A 111 -6.98 1.28 -2.55
C GLY A 111 -6.37 2.60 -3.01
N ASN A 112 -6.00 2.64 -4.29
CA ASN A 112 -5.33 3.78 -4.90
C ASN A 112 -5.86 4.02 -6.33
N ARG A 113 -5.36 5.10 -6.95
CA ARG A 113 -5.48 5.31 -8.40
C ARG A 113 -4.61 4.30 -9.16
N ALA A 114 -4.89 4.14 -10.45
CA ALA A 114 -4.04 3.36 -11.32
C ALA A 114 -2.61 3.90 -11.35
N VAL A 115 -1.63 2.99 -11.36
CA VAL A 115 -0.21 3.31 -11.57
C VAL A 115 0.22 2.86 -12.96
N SER A 116 -0.15 1.66 -13.37
CA SER A 116 0.21 1.05 -14.65
C SER A 116 -0.99 0.56 -15.47
N SER A 117 -2.17 0.44 -14.87
CA SER A 117 -3.42 0.06 -15.55
C SER A 117 -4.22 1.28 -15.99
N LYS A 118 -5.26 1.06 -16.81
CA LYS A 118 -6.15 2.13 -17.30
C LYS A 118 -7.01 2.75 -16.20
N SER A 119 -7.30 2.01 -15.14
CA SER A 119 -8.20 2.45 -14.07
C SER A 119 -7.90 1.73 -12.76
N GLY A 120 -7.69 2.48 -11.66
CA GLY A 120 -7.58 1.97 -10.31
C GLY A 120 -8.90 2.00 -9.56
N SER A 121 -8.94 1.44 -8.34
CA SER A 121 -10.14 1.44 -7.50
C SER A 121 -10.68 2.85 -7.22
N ALA A 122 -9.78 3.80 -6.93
CA ALA A 122 -10.16 5.19 -6.68
C ALA A 122 -10.76 5.86 -7.92
N ASP A 123 -10.28 5.51 -9.11
CA ASP A 123 -10.79 6.10 -10.36
C ASP A 123 -12.23 5.64 -10.63
N VAL A 124 -12.50 4.35 -10.46
CA VAL A 124 -13.86 3.79 -10.59
C VAL A 124 -14.81 4.39 -9.56
N LEU A 125 -14.42 4.41 -8.29
CA LEU A 125 -15.27 4.94 -7.22
C LEU A 125 -15.60 6.42 -7.45
N LYS A 126 -14.63 7.21 -7.90
CA LYS A 126 -14.87 8.61 -8.26
C LYS A 126 -15.87 8.76 -9.41
N CYS A 127 -15.77 7.92 -10.45
CA CYS A 127 -16.74 7.91 -11.56
C CYS A 127 -18.15 7.50 -11.10
N LEU A 128 -18.26 6.66 -10.07
CA LEU A 128 -19.52 6.28 -9.44
C LEU A 128 -20.07 7.35 -8.47
N GLY A 129 -19.39 8.50 -8.32
CA GLY A 129 -19.83 9.60 -7.46
C GLY A 129 -19.39 9.48 -6.00
N VAL A 130 -18.54 8.50 -5.65
CA VAL A 130 -18.01 8.36 -4.29
C VAL A 130 -16.97 9.46 -4.04
N ASN A 131 -17.11 10.18 -2.93
CA ASN A 131 -16.10 11.15 -2.49
C ASN A 131 -14.90 10.40 -1.91
N ILE A 132 -13.89 10.13 -2.74
CA ILE A 132 -12.65 9.45 -2.33
C ILE A 132 -11.75 10.30 -1.42
N ASP A 133 -11.97 11.62 -1.37
CA ASP A 133 -11.23 12.58 -0.56
C ASP A 133 -11.97 12.92 0.76
N ALA A 134 -12.92 12.07 1.16
CA ALA A 134 -13.68 12.24 2.40
C ALA A 134 -12.77 12.23 3.63
N SER A 135 -13.17 12.99 4.66
CA SER A 135 -12.42 13.04 5.92
C SER A 135 -12.42 11.69 6.63
N LEU A 136 -11.38 11.42 7.42
CA LEU A 136 -11.26 10.17 8.17
C LEU A 136 -12.51 9.86 9.02
N PRO A 137 -13.07 10.79 9.82
CA PRO A 137 -14.31 10.52 10.54
C PRO A 137 -15.51 10.17 9.63
N THR A 138 -15.58 10.75 8.43
CA THR A 138 -16.63 10.41 7.46
C THR A 138 -16.45 8.98 6.94
N VAL A 139 -15.24 8.57 6.66
CA VAL A 139 -14.94 7.19 6.22
C VAL A 139 -15.25 6.19 7.33
N GLU A 140 -14.88 6.48 8.57
CA GLU A 140 -15.20 5.65 9.75
C GLU A 140 -16.72 5.47 9.90
N ARG A 141 -17.48 6.55 9.82
CA ARG A 141 -18.95 6.50 9.85
C ARG A 141 -19.53 5.69 8.68
N CYS A 142 -19.01 5.83 7.46
CA CYS A 142 -19.45 5.02 6.34
C CYS A 142 -19.25 3.52 6.59
N ILE A 143 -18.10 3.12 7.16
CA ILE A 143 -17.85 1.72 7.50
C ILE A 143 -18.84 1.24 8.56
N GLU A 144 -19.14 2.04 9.59
CA GLU A 144 -20.03 1.66 10.69
C GLU A 144 -21.52 1.67 10.30
N GLU A 145 -21.97 2.69 9.57
CA GLU A 145 -23.40 2.90 9.26
C GLU A 145 -23.83 2.19 7.95
N VAL A 146 -22.94 2.12 6.95
CA VAL A 146 -23.23 1.56 5.62
C VAL A 146 -22.61 0.17 5.42
N GLY A 147 -21.64 -0.19 6.26
CA GLY A 147 -20.93 -1.47 6.14
C GLY A 147 -19.75 -1.47 5.17
N ILE A 148 -19.47 -0.34 4.50
CA ILE A 148 -18.35 -0.23 3.55
C ILE A 148 -17.74 1.17 3.59
N GLY A 149 -16.40 1.26 3.56
CA GLY A 149 -15.67 2.51 3.36
C GLY A 149 -14.42 2.32 2.51
N PHE A 150 -14.04 3.41 1.83
CA PHE A 150 -12.86 3.44 0.99
C PHE A 150 -11.73 4.21 1.66
N LEU A 151 -10.62 3.52 1.88
CA LEU A 151 -9.41 4.03 2.48
C LEU A 151 -8.43 4.43 1.36
N PHE A 152 -8.49 5.70 0.96
CA PHE A 152 -7.67 6.20 -0.14
C PHE A 152 -6.21 6.32 0.30
N ALA A 153 -5.34 5.52 -0.28
CA ALA A 153 -3.95 5.35 0.16
C ALA A 153 -3.16 6.67 0.32
N PRO A 154 -3.28 7.69 -0.56
CA PRO A 154 -2.60 8.97 -0.37
C PRO A 154 -3.01 9.73 0.91
N LEU A 155 -4.26 9.60 1.34
CA LEU A 155 -4.76 10.23 2.57
C LEU A 155 -4.32 9.44 3.81
N MET A 156 -4.23 8.11 3.69
CA MET A 156 -3.90 7.21 4.80
C MET A 156 -2.40 7.14 5.07
N HIS A 157 -1.57 7.26 4.04
CA HIS A 157 -0.11 7.12 4.12
C HIS A 157 0.61 8.43 3.74
N LYS A 158 0.39 9.48 4.52
CA LYS A 158 0.97 10.81 4.27
C LYS A 158 2.49 10.82 4.15
N ALA A 159 3.18 9.92 4.86
CA ALA A 159 4.63 9.77 4.79
C ALA A 159 5.13 9.34 3.39
N MET A 160 4.26 8.74 2.58
CA MET A 160 4.59 8.37 1.19
C MET A 160 4.90 9.55 0.28
N LYS A 161 4.59 10.79 0.68
CA LYS A 161 4.99 12.00 -0.05
C LYS A 161 6.51 12.06 -0.29
N HIS A 162 7.31 11.52 0.63
CA HIS A 162 8.77 11.49 0.53
C HIS A 162 9.29 10.47 -0.52
N ALA A 163 8.46 9.54 -0.96
CA ALA A 163 8.83 8.56 -1.99
C ALA A 163 8.06 8.73 -3.30
N GLY A 164 7.04 9.59 -3.33
CA GLY A 164 6.10 9.71 -4.44
C GLY A 164 6.76 10.15 -5.74
N THR A 165 7.58 11.20 -5.71
CA THR A 165 8.29 11.75 -6.88
C THR A 165 9.23 10.72 -7.47
N VAL A 166 10.11 10.14 -6.64
CA VAL A 166 11.09 9.13 -7.08
C VAL A 166 10.39 7.92 -7.70
N ARG A 167 9.33 7.42 -7.10
CA ARG A 167 8.57 6.28 -7.64
C ARG A 167 7.97 6.59 -9.02
N LYS A 168 7.45 7.80 -9.19
CA LYS A 168 6.89 8.26 -10.47
C LYS A 168 7.96 8.35 -11.56
N GLU A 169 9.12 8.88 -11.23
CA GLU A 169 10.25 9.04 -12.15
C GLU A 169 10.87 7.70 -12.53
N LEU A 170 10.96 6.75 -11.59
CA LEU A 170 11.47 5.40 -11.87
C LEU A 170 10.57 4.64 -12.85
N GLY A 171 9.26 4.84 -12.83
CA GLY A 171 8.32 4.28 -13.80
C GLY A 171 8.17 2.75 -13.80
N PHE A 172 8.81 2.04 -12.88
CA PHE A 172 8.70 0.59 -12.72
C PHE A 172 8.20 0.20 -11.32
N ARG A 173 7.87 -1.07 -11.14
CA ARG A 173 7.40 -1.62 -9.86
C ARG A 173 8.53 -1.63 -8.84
N THR A 174 8.19 -1.25 -7.61
CA THR A 174 9.10 -1.24 -6.46
C THR A 174 8.43 -1.97 -5.29
N ILE A 175 9.14 -2.19 -4.19
CA ILE A 175 8.59 -2.76 -2.95
C ILE A 175 7.27 -2.10 -2.53
N PHE A 176 7.08 -0.81 -2.78
CA PHE A 176 5.84 -0.11 -2.43
C PHE A 176 4.58 -0.64 -3.14
N ASN A 177 4.74 -1.35 -4.26
CA ASN A 177 3.62 -1.98 -4.95
C ASN A 177 3.15 -3.26 -4.21
N ILE A 178 4.07 -3.92 -3.52
CA ILE A 178 3.78 -5.10 -2.68
C ILE A 178 3.22 -4.64 -1.32
N LEU A 179 3.73 -3.54 -0.79
CA LEU A 179 3.37 -3.05 0.55
C LEU A 179 1.94 -2.50 0.64
N GLY A 180 1.38 -1.96 -0.44
CA GLY A 180 0.03 -1.41 -0.44
C GLY A 180 -1.01 -2.34 0.19
N PRO A 181 -1.18 -3.57 -0.31
CA PRO A 181 -2.10 -4.54 0.26
C PRO A 181 -1.81 -4.93 1.72
N LEU A 182 -0.57 -4.86 2.16
CA LEU A 182 -0.13 -5.27 3.49
C LEU A 182 -0.30 -4.18 4.56
N THR A 183 -0.78 -3.00 4.18
CA THR A 183 -0.76 -1.81 5.04
C THR A 183 -2.13 -1.16 5.22
N ASN A 184 -3.20 -1.95 5.20
CA ASN A 184 -4.56 -1.44 5.45
C ASN A 184 -4.63 -0.75 6.83
N PRO A 185 -5.01 0.54 6.88
CA PRO A 185 -5.00 1.33 8.11
C PRO A 185 -6.13 1.01 9.10
N ALA A 186 -7.16 0.25 8.67
CA ALA A 186 -8.24 -0.22 9.55
C ALA A 186 -7.88 -1.53 10.27
N ASN A 187 -6.66 -2.05 10.11
CA ASN A 187 -6.25 -3.35 10.66
C ASN A 187 -7.28 -4.46 10.35
N ALA A 188 -7.71 -4.56 9.09
CA ALA A 188 -8.66 -5.57 8.66
C ALA A 188 -8.29 -6.97 9.18
N HIS A 189 -9.29 -7.66 9.72
CA HIS A 189 -9.12 -9.00 10.34
C HIS A 189 -8.93 -10.08 9.29
N ALA A 190 -9.49 -9.88 8.11
CA ALA A 190 -9.38 -10.79 6.98
C ALA A 190 -9.13 -9.99 5.69
N GLN A 191 -8.50 -10.64 4.73
CA GLN A 191 -8.17 -10.02 3.45
C GLN A 191 -8.31 -11.03 2.32
N VAL A 192 -8.92 -10.61 1.23
CA VAL A 192 -8.80 -11.30 -0.06
C VAL A 192 -7.73 -10.57 -0.86
N LEU A 193 -6.58 -11.22 -1.00
CA LEU A 193 -5.42 -10.66 -1.71
C LEU A 193 -5.25 -11.30 -3.08
N GLY A 194 -5.53 -10.53 -4.14
CA GLY A 194 -5.22 -10.94 -5.51
C GLY A 194 -3.73 -10.78 -5.81
N VAL A 195 -3.09 -11.85 -6.25
CA VAL A 195 -1.71 -11.85 -6.74
C VAL A 195 -1.68 -12.39 -8.16
N PHE A 196 -0.86 -11.81 -9.03
CA PHE A 196 -0.77 -12.23 -10.43
C PHE A 196 0.46 -13.10 -10.72
N ASP A 197 1.40 -13.18 -9.80
CA ASP A 197 2.64 -13.96 -9.91
C ASP A 197 2.84 -14.76 -8.63
N SER A 198 3.20 -16.03 -8.76
CA SER A 198 3.41 -16.94 -7.63
C SER A 198 4.79 -16.80 -6.98
N ARG A 199 5.65 -16.00 -7.55
CA ARG A 199 7.03 -15.75 -7.07
C ARG A 199 7.09 -14.65 -6.04
#